data_f2772ef02e9645dbe80a0f97d8d7c3b8
#
_entry.id   f2772ef02e9645dbe80a0f97d8d7c3b8
#
_cell.length_a   1.000
_cell.length_b   1.000
_cell.length_c   1.000
_cell.angle_alpha   90.00
_cell.angle_beta   90.00
_cell.angle_gamma   90.00
#
_symmetry.space_group_name_H-M   'P 1'
#
loop_
_entity.id
_entity.type
_entity.pdbx_description
1 polymer ?
#
loop_
_entity_poly.entity_id
_entity_poly.type
_entity_poly.pdbx_seq_one_letter_code
_entity_poly.pdbx_strand_id
1 'polypeptide(L)'
;MRILVVSLLFPLPTNVARGTFVSDNVKLLESMGHEIKVVNPLPRMLKYQESSRSTLTGVARAPKQFTHGDTEVITPRFWGLPGHPYPSITIRSMKRITKKVQSWLGEWRPEIIICHTIWPAGDLASRLAKQMGIPWVGIVHGHDFDVGLKDKNTSGQIIRLVNQCDHLVTVSSRLHSIAKELGKTASSLISCHTAVEDEWLTKPKKWQGRWRKSKLDILFPADPRRREKNHFLALQTGEELENRGWIVGITTLRQQPRTIVWDRMLVADLTLITSKRESGPLVA
;
A
#
# COMPACT_ATOMS: atom_id res chain seq x y z
N MET A 1 -16.82 0.65 -16.85
CA MET A 1 -15.58 0.04 -17.41
C MET A 1 -15.23 -1.22 -16.62
N ARG A 2 -14.60 -2.19 -17.26
CA ARG A 2 -14.02 -3.36 -16.60
C ARG A 2 -12.54 -3.09 -16.30
N ILE A 3 -12.18 -3.10 -15.02
CA ILE A 3 -10.85 -2.72 -14.54
C ILE A 3 -10.18 -3.91 -13.85
N LEU A 4 -8.99 -4.29 -14.29
CA LEU A 4 -8.18 -5.28 -13.59
C LEU A 4 -7.19 -4.56 -12.67
N VAL A 5 -7.33 -4.78 -11.37
CA VAL A 5 -6.38 -4.26 -10.37
C VAL A 5 -5.32 -5.30 -10.08
N VAL A 6 -4.05 -4.93 -10.20
CA VAL A 6 -2.90 -5.77 -9.86
C VAL A 6 -2.15 -5.14 -8.70
N SER A 7 -2.04 -5.84 -7.58
CA SER A 7 -1.34 -5.30 -6.40
C SER A 7 -0.70 -6.40 -5.57
N LEU A 8 0.50 -6.14 -5.06
CA LEU A 8 1.12 -7.03 -4.06
C LEU A 8 0.47 -6.88 -2.69
N LEU A 9 -0.19 -5.76 -2.42
CA LEU A 9 -0.83 -5.45 -1.15
C LEU A 9 -2.33 -5.32 -1.37
N PHE A 10 -3.08 -6.24 -0.78
CA PHE A 10 -4.54 -6.22 -0.75
C PHE A 10 -4.99 -6.93 0.52
N PRO A 11 -6.14 -6.60 1.12
CA PRO A 11 -6.67 -7.33 2.27
C PRO A 11 -6.80 -8.83 1.99
N LEU A 12 -6.45 -9.63 2.98
CA LEU A 12 -6.57 -11.09 2.92
C LEU A 12 -7.55 -11.55 4.01
N PRO A 13 -8.31 -12.61 3.83
CA PRO A 13 -9.11 -13.19 4.91
C PRO A 13 -8.30 -13.52 6.16
N THR A 14 -7.00 -13.78 5.96
CA THR A 14 -6.02 -14.06 7.02
C THR A 14 -5.32 -12.81 7.57
N ASN A 15 -5.52 -11.63 6.96
CA ASN A 15 -4.97 -10.34 7.41
C ASN A 15 -5.73 -9.18 6.74
N VAL A 16 -6.82 -8.76 7.36
CA VAL A 16 -7.71 -7.72 6.84
C VAL A 16 -7.09 -6.31 6.83
N ALA A 17 -6.08 -6.08 7.66
CA ALA A 17 -5.40 -4.78 7.73
C ALA A 17 -4.33 -4.57 6.64
N ARG A 18 -4.09 -5.60 5.80
CA ARG A 18 -3.08 -5.56 4.75
C ARG A 18 -3.59 -4.83 3.52
N GLY A 19 -2.90 -3.75 3.11
CA GLY A 19 -3.18 -3.06 1.84
C GLY A 19 -4.57 -2.43 1.74
N THR A 20 -5.15 -1.96 2.84
CA THR A 20 -6.48 -1.35 2.90
C THR A 20 -6.62 -0.16 1.94
N PHE A 21 -5.56 0.62 1.74
CA PHE A 21 -5.55 1.73 0.79
C PHE A 21 -5.82 1.29 -0.67
N VAL A 22 -5.51 0.04 -1.03
CA VAL A 22 -5.84 -0.51 -2.35
C VAL A 22 -7.31 -0.93 -2.40
N SER A 23 -7.82 -1.57 -1.35
CA SER A 23 -9.25 -1.91 -1.30
C SER A 23 -10.15 -0.68 -1.25
N ASP A 24 -9.69 0.43 -0.64
CA ASP A 24 -10.43 1.69 -0.65
C ASP A 24 -10.52 2.27 -2.08
N ASN A 25 -9.42 2.24 -2.83
CA ASN A 25 -9.44 2.63 -4.24
C ASN A 25 -10.37 1.73 -5.07
N VAL A 26 -10.37 0.42 -4.81
CA VAL A 26 -11.29 -0.52 -5.48
C VAL A 26 -12.74 -0.15 -5.18
N LYS A 27 -13.10 0.03 -3.91
CA LYS A 27 -14.45 0.45 -3.51
C LYS A 27 -14.88 1.77 -4.15
N LEU A 28 -13.98 2.75 -4.21
CA LEU A 28 -14.24 4.03 -4.86
C LEU A 28 -14.56 3.83 -6.35
N LEU A 29 -13.78 3.04 -7.06
CA LEU A 29 -14.02 2.74 -8.47
C LEU A 29 -15.33 1.95 -8.67
N GLU A 30 -15.65 1.01 -7.78
CA GLU A 30 -16.95 0.30 -7.80
C GLU A 30 -18.13 1.26 -7.57
N SER A 31 -18.01 2.21 -6.64
CA SER A 31 -19.04 3.23 -6.38
C SER A 31 -19.27 4.17 -7.59
N MET A 32 -18.25 4.30 -8.46
CA MET A 32 -18.35 5.02 -9.73
C MET A 32 -18.96 4.17 -10.87
N GLY A 33 -19.41 2.96 -10.57
CA GLY A 33 -20.04 2.06 -11.54
C GLY A 33 -19.07 1.24 -12.40
N HIS A 34 -17.83 1.03 -11.94
CA HIS A 34 -16.88 0.17 -12.63
C HIS A 34 -16.96 -1.26 -12.11
N GLU A 35 -16.77 -2.23 -12.99
CA GLU A 35 -16.65 -3.65 -12.67
C GLU A 35 -15.19 -4.01 -12.45
N ILE A 36 -14.86 -4.57 -11.28
CA ILE A 36 -13.46 -4.75 -10.88
C ILE A 36 -13.16 -6.21 -10.53
N LYS A 37 -12.02 -6.69 -11.00
CA LYS A 37 -11.38 -7.91 -10.52
C LYS A 37 -9.97 -7.61 -10.01
N VAL A 38 -9.53 -8.34 -8.98
CA VAL A 38 -8.24 -8.10 -8.33
C VAL A 38 -7.32 -9.31 -8.47
N VAL A 39 -6.10 -9.05 -8.89
CA VAL A 39 -5.00 -10.00 -8.84
C VAL A 39 -4.02 -9.55 -7.76
N ASN A 40 -3.90 -10.33 -6.69
CA ASN A 40 -2.96 -10.08 -5.62
C ASN A 40 -1.86 -11.16 -5.60
N PRO A 41 -0.79 -11.03 -6.40
CA PRO A 41 0.30 -12.00 -6.40
C PRO A 41 0.95 -12.07 -5.02
N LEU A 42 1.11 -13.29 -4.49
CA LEU A 42 1.71 -13.51 -3.19
C LEU A 42 3.01 -14.32 -3.31
N PRO A 43 4.06 -14.01 -2.54
CA PRO A 43 5.27 -14.82 -2.53
C PRO A 43 4.97 -16.23 -2.01
N ARG A 44 5.68 -17.22 -2.56
CA ARG A 44 5.73 -18.56 -1.95
C ARG A 44 6.58 -18.47 -0.70
N MET A 45 6.00 -18.82 0.43
CA MET A 45 6.66 -18.75 1.71
C MET A 45 6.11 -19.79 2.69
N LEU A 46 6.90 -20.12 3.69
CA LEU A 46 6.51 -20.99 4.78
C LEU A 46 5.98 -20.14 5.96
N LYS A 47 5.12 -20.73 6.78
CA LYS A 47 4.44 -20.04 7.88
C LYS A 47 5.39 -19.29 8.84
N TYR A 48 6.55 -19.88 9.15
CA TYR A 48 7.53 -19.24 10.05
C TYR A 48 8.15 -17.96 9.46
N GLN A 49 8.15 -17.79 8.14
CA GLN A 49 8.69 -16.60 7.47
C GLN A 49 7.75 -15.39 7.57
N GLU A 50 6.48 -15.59 7.96
CA GLU A 50 5.49 -14.51 8.11
C GLU A 50 5.87 -13.50 9.20
N SER A 51 6.61 -13.96 10.24
CA SER A 51 7.03 -13.10 11.36
C SER A 51 8.05 -12.03 10.98
N SER A 52 8.73 -12.20 9.85
CA SER A 52 9.81 -11.29 9.42
C SER A 52 9.32 -9.88 9.07
N ARG A 53 8.07 -9.74 8.61
CA ARG A 53 7.47 -8.43 8.22
C ARG A 53 5.96 -8.46 8.41
N SER A 54 5.39 -7.37 8.91
CA SER A 54 3.94 -7.23 9.12
C SER A 54 3.11 -7.42 7.84
N THR A 55 3.64 -7.00 6.69
CA THR A 55 3.00 -7.16 5.38
C THR A 55 2.95 -8.61 4.88
N LEU A 56 3.72 -9.51 5.50
CA LEU A 56 3.76 -10.94 5.16
C LEU A 56 2.88 -11.79 6.08
N THR A 57 2.37 -11.23 7.17
CA THR A 57 1.47 -11.94 8.08
C THR A 57 0.23 -12.45 7.33
N GLY A 58 -0.10 -13.73 7.51
CA GLY A 58 -1.24 -14.40 6.90
C GLY A 58 -1.04 -14.82 5.43
N VAL A 59 0.07 -14.45 4.80
CA VAL A 59 0.33 -14.74 3.38
C VAL A 59 0.44 -16.24 3.09
N ALA A 60 1.13 -17.02 3.94
CA ALA A 60 1.32 -18.45 3.70
C ALA A 60 -0.01 -19.24 3.65
N ARG A 61 -1.00 -18.78 4.43
CA ARG A 61 -2.31 -19.43 4.58
C ARG A 61 -3.42 -18.79 3.74
N ALA A 62 -3.12 -17.71 3.03
CA ALA A 62 -4.12 -17.03 2.22
C ALA A 62 -4.72 -17.96 1.16
N PRO A 63 -6.04 -17.98 0.96
CA PRO A 63 -6.70 -18.81 -0.03
C PRO A 63 -6.23 -18.42 -1.44
N LYS A 64 -6.37 -19.35 -2.41
CA LYS A 64 -5.99 -19.08 -3.82
C LYS A 64 -6.94 -18.09 -4.50
N GLN A 65 -8.20 -18.07 -4.05
CA GLN A 65 -9.26 -17.20 -4.54
C GLN A 65 -10.25 -16.92 -3.40
N PHE A 66 -10.80 -15.72 -3.35
CA PHE A 66 -11.84 -15.31 -2.40
C PHE A 66 -12.57 -14.07 -2.95
N THR A 67 -13.64 -13.65 -2.28
CA THR A 67 -14.30 -12.37 -2.52
C THR A 67 -13.98 -11.39 -1.38
N HIS A 68 -13.80 -10.11 -1.73
CA HIS A 68 -13.66 -9.02 -0.77
C HIS A 68 -14.75 -7.97 -1.06
N GLY A 69 -15.81 -7.97 -0.23
CA GLY A 69 -17.08 -7.38 -0.67
C GLY A 69 -17.59 -8.13 -1.89
N ASP A 70 -17.92 -7.41 -2.96
CA ASP A 70 -18.37 -7.98 -4.22
C ASP A 70 -17.21 -8.26 -5.21
N THR A 71 -16.02 -7.81 -4.89
CA THR A 71 -14.84 -7.95 -5.76
C THR A 71 -14.25 -9.36 -5.71
N GLU A 72 -14.10 -10.00 -6.88
CA GLU A 72 -13.36 -11.26 -7.01
C GLU A 72 -11.85 -11.03 -6.92
N VAL A 73 -11.17 -11.83 -6.09
CA VAL A 73 -9.72 -11.73 -5.85
C VAL A 73 -9.05 -13.07 -6.06
N ILE A 74 -7.97 -13.11 -6.87
CA ILE A 74 -7.07 -14.25 -6.92
C ILE A 74 -5.69 -13.93 -6.36
N THR A 75 -5.06 -14.94 -5.73
CA THR A 75 -3.75 -14.82 -5.09
C THR A 75 -2.74 -15.81 -5.68
N PRO A 76 -2.35 -15.63 -6.95
CA PRO A 76 -1.38 -16.52 -7.56
C PRO A 76 -0.03 -16.42 -6.86
N ARG A 77 0.63 -17.57 -6.67
CA ARG A 77 1.90 -17.65 -5.94
C ARG A 77 3.09 -17.49 -6.88
N PHE A 78 4.04 -16.61 -6.51
CA PHE A 78 5.28 -16.42 -7.23
C PHE A 78 6.51 -16.76 -6.38
N TRP A 79 7.62 -17.05 -7.04
CA TRP A 79 8.92 -17.19 -6.42
C TRP A 79 9.62 -15.84 -6.38
N GLY A 80 10.02 -15.40 -5.21
CA GLY A 80 10.67 -14.14 -4.92
C GLY A 80 10.17 -13.56 -3.59
N LEU A 81 11.10 -13.27 -2.68
CA LEU A 81 10.81 -12.54 -1.45
C LEU A 81 11.33 -11.11 -1.59
N PRO A 82 10.74 -10.14 -0.87
CA PRO A 82 11.29 -8.79 -0.80
C PRO A 82 12.76 -8.82 -0.35
N GLY A 83 13.64 -8.20 -1.14
CA GLY A 83 15.08 -8.23 -0.92
C GLY A 83 15.81 -9.45 -1.52
N HIS A 84 15.12 -10.27 -2.32
CA HIS A 84 15.75 -11.39 -3.02
C HIS A 84 16.72 -10.87 -4.11
N PRO A 85 17.98 -11.35 -4.14
CA PRO A 85 19.02 -10.79 -5.02
C PRO A 85 18.86 -11.12 -6.52
N TYR A 86 17.92 -12.02 -6.87
CA TYR A 86 17.75 -12.50 -8.26
C TYR A 86 16.40 -12.10 -8.84
N PRO A 87 16.26 -10.90 -9.44
CA PRO A 87 15.01 -10.46 -10.06
C PRO A 87 14.56 -11.37 -11.22
N SER A 88 15.48 -12.08 -11.87
CA SER A 88 15.17 -13.03 -12.95
C SER A 88 14.25 -14.16 -12.52
N ILE A 89 14.36 -14.65 -11.29
CA ILE A 89 13.46 -15.67 -10.73
C ILE A 89 12.04 -15.12 -10.60
N THR A 90 11.93 -13.91 -10.06
CA THR A 90 10.65 -13.21 -9.93
C THR A 90 10.02 -12.96 -11.30
N ILE A 91 10.76 -12.47 -12.28
CA ILE A 91 10.32 -12.26 -13.66
C ILE A 91 9.80 -13.55 -14.31
N ARG A 92 10.55 -14.65 -14.20
CA ARG A 92 10.10 -15.95 -14.71
C ARG A 92 8.81 -16.42 -14.03
N SER A 93 8.70 -16.17 -12.75
CA SER A 93 7.50 -16.51 -11.99
C SER A 93 6.30 -15.67 -12.40
N MET A 94 6.46 -14.36 -12.60
CA MET A 94 5.40 -13.47 -13.09
C MET A 94 4.93 -13.88 -14.49
N LYS A 95 5.85 -14.27 -15.39
CA LYS A 95 5.50 -14.84 -16.70
C LYS A 95 4.59 -16.08 -16.59
N ARG A 96 4.82 -16.97 -15.61
CA ARG A 96 3.95 -18.14 -15.38
C ARG A 96 2.58 -17.75 -14.82
N ILE A 97 2.55 -16.73 -13.96
CA ILE A 97 1.30 -16.19 -13.37
C ILE A 97 0.43 -15.57 -14.46
N THR A 98 1.00 -14.92 -15.45
CA THR A 98 0.25 -14.30 -16.56
C THR A 98 -0.76 -15.27 -17.18
N LYS A 99 -0.32 -16.50 -17.50
CA LYS A 99 -1.21 -17.54 -18.05
C LYS A 99 -2.33 -17.94 -17.08
N LYS A 100 -2.03 -18.01 -15.77
CA LYS A 100 -3.05 -18.35 -14.75
C LYS A 100 -4.09 -17.25 -14.61
N VAL A 101 -3.67 -15.99 -14.66
CA VAL A 101 -4.58 -14.84 -14.62
C VAL A 101 -5.49 -14.84 -15.84
N GLN A 102 -4.94 -15.06 -17.03
CA GLN A 102 -5.74 -15.15 -18.26
C GLN A 102 -6.77 -16.27 -18.21
N SER A 103 -6.36 -17.45 -17.74
CA SER A 103 -7.30 -18.57 -17.57
C SER A 103 -8.41 -18.27 -16.55
N TRP A 104 -8.08 -17.55 -15.47
CA TRP A 104 -9.08 -17.13 -14.46
C TRP A 104 -10.03 -16.07 -14.98
N LEU A 105 -9.55 -15.14 -15.78
CA LEU A 105 -10.40 -14.11 -16.40
C LEU A 105 -11.41 -14.72 -17.37
N GLY A 106 -11.09 -15.84 -18.01
CA GLY A 106 -11.97 -16.50 -18.98
C GLY A 106 -12.39 -15.56 -20.10
N GLU A 107 -13.69 -15.30 -20.22
CA GLU A 107 -14.27 -14.37 -21.20
C GLU A 107 -14.31 -12.91 -20.71
N TRP A 108 -14.11 -12.68 -19.41
CA TRP A 108 -14.06 -11.33 -18.87
C TRP A 108 -12.84 -10.57 -19.39
N ARG A 109 -13.08 -9.47 -20.08
CA ARG A 109 -12.02 -8.66 -20.71
C ARG A 109 -11.91 -7.30 -20.01
N PRO A 110 -10.82 -7.02 -19.29
CA PRO A 110 -10.55 -5.67 -18.79
C PRO A 110 -10.28 -4.70 -19.94
N GLU A 111 -10.64 -3.46 -19.74
CA GLU A 111 -10.38 -2.35 -20.66
C GLU A 111 -9.13 -1.59 -20.25
N ILE A 112 -8.72 -1.70 -18.98
CA ILE A 112 -7.53 -1.08 -18.41
C ILE A 112 -7.01 -1.92 -17.24
N ILE A 113 -5.70 -1.84 -17.00
CA ILE A 113 -5.07 -2.41 -15.81
C ILE A 113 -4.58 -1.30 -14.90
N ILE A 114 -4.95 -1.32 -13.61
CA ILE A 114 -4.40 -0.45 -12.57
C ILE A 114 -3.45 -1.27 -11.70
N CYS A 115 -2.20 -0.85 -11.62
CA CYS A 115 -1.17 -1.56 -10.87
C CYS A 115 -0.70 -0.74 -9.67
N HIS A 116 -1.01 -1.18 -8.46
CA HIS A 116 -0.48 -0.60 -7.24
C HIS A 116 0.88 -1.22 -6.90
N THR A 117 1.89 -0.37 -6.72
CA THR A 117 3.31 -0.70 -6.65
C THR A 117 3.88 -1.17 -8.00
N ILE A 118 5.09 -0.72 -8.32
CA ILE A 118 5.67 -1.00 -9.63
C ILE A 118 6.38 -2.34 -9.65
N TRP A 119 7.20 -2.65 -8.64
CA TRP A 119 7.95 -3.89 -8.62
C TRP A 119 7.47 -4.81 -7.48
N PRO A 120 7.26 -6.11 -7.78
CA PRO A 120 7.24 -6.80 -9.08
C PRO A 120 5.85 -6.88 -9.75
N ALA A 121 4.80 -6.28 -9.19
CA ALA A 121 3.43 -6.34 -9.71
C ALA A 121 3.32 -5.76 -11.13
N GLY A 122 4.07 -4.68 -11.41
CA GLY A 122 4.10 -4.03 -12.71
C GLY A 122 4.65 -4.92 -13.83
N ASP A 123 5.55 -5.89 -13.54
CA ASP A 123 5.97 -6.85 -14.56
C ASP A 123 4.81 -7.76 -15.02
N LEU A 124 3.93 -8.15 -14.07
CA LEU A 124 2.70 -8.88 -14.41
C LEU A 124 1.72 -8.00 -15.18
N ALA A 125 1.48 -6.77 -14.69
CA ALA A 125 0.57 -5.81 -15.33
C ALA A 125 1.00 -5.49 -16.78
N SER A 126 2.26 -5.17 -16.98
CA SER A 126 2.85 -4.89 -18.29
C SER A 126 2.69 -6.06 -19.27
N ARG A 127 2.88 -7.30 -18.80
CA ARG A 127 2.70 -8.50 -19.64
C ARG A 127 1.24 -8.72 -20.03
N LEU A 128 0.33 -8.59 -19.06
CA LEU A 128 -1.10 -8.72 -19.31
C LEU A 128 -1.59 -7.64 -20.27
N ALA A 129 -1.21 -6.38 -20.03
CA ALA A 129 -1.55 -5.25 -20.88
C ALA A 129 -1.11 -5.47 -22.32
N LYS A 130 0.16 -5.86 -22.53
CA LYS A 130 0.72 -6.16 -23.84
C LYS A 130 -0.01 -7.30 -24.56
N GLN A 131 -0.37 -8.39 -23.83
CA GLN A 131 -1.05 -9.54 -24.42
C GLN A 131 -2.51 -9.26 -24.77
N MET A 132 -3.16 -8.36 -24.02
CA MET A 132 -4.56 -8.00 -24.22
C MET A 132 -4.72 -6.77 -25.13
N GLY A 133 -3.65 -6.06 -25.45
CA GLY A 133 -3.71 -4.82 -26.24
C GLY A 133 -4.42 -3.66 -25.53
N ILE A 134 -4.30 -3.59 -24.18
CA ILE A 134 -4.96 -2.58 -23.35
C ILE A 134 -3.93 -1.74 -22.57
N PRO A 135 -4.26 -0.50 -22.20
CA PRO A 135 -3.38 0.34 -21.39
C PRO A 135 -3.24 -0.17 -19.96
N TRP A 136 -2.12 0.23 -19.32
CA TRP A 136 -1.94 0.03 -17.89
C TRP A 136 -1.39 1.28 -17.19
N VAL A 137 -1.90 1.52 -15.99
CA VAL A 137 -1.58 2.64 -15.12
C VAL A 137 -0.80 2.11 -13.93
N GLY A 138 0.38 2.67 -13.68
CA GLY A 138 1.15 2.39 -12.47
C GLY A 138 0.82 3.40 -11.37
N ILE A 139 0.68 2.95 -10.11
CA ILE A 139 0.52 3.82 -8.95
C ILE A 139 1.67 3.60 -7.98
N VAL A 140 2.42 4.66 -7.66
CA VAL A 140 3.57 4.64 -6.76
C VAL A 140 3.20 5.19 -5.39
N HIS A 141 3.40 4.36 -4.35
CA HIS A 141 3.09 4.68 -2.96
C HIS A 141 4.33 4.99 -2.10
N GLY A 142 5.51 5.12 -2.71
CA GLY A 142 6.77 5.50 -2.06
C GLY A 142 7.79 4.36 -1.95
N HIS A 143 7.41 3.14 -1.59
CA HIS A 143 8.36 2.05 -1.39
C HIS A 143 9.22 1.76 -2.63
N ASP A 144 8.61 1.78 -3.81
CA ASP A 144 9.32 1.57 -5.09
C ASP A 144 10.47 2.57 -5.27
N PHE A 145 10.22 3.86 -4.98
CA PHE A 145 11.20 4.92 -5.19
C PHE A 145 12.15 5.08 -3.99
N ASP A 146 11.63 4.98 -2.78
CA ASP A 146 12.43 5.20 -1.56
C ASP A 146 13.39 4.05 -1.22
N VAL A 147 13.01 2.83 -1.60
CA VAL A 147 13.75 1.60 -1.31
C VAL A 147 14.17 0.91 -2.59
N GLY A 148 13.22 0.66 -3.49
CA GLY A 148 13.45 -0.14 -4.66
C GLY A 148 14.44 0.48 -5.66
N LEU A 149 14.47 1.80 -5.83
CA LEU A 149 15.47 2.49 -6.68
C LEU A 149 16.88 2.45 -6.08
N LYS A 150 17.01 2.31 -4.77
CA LYS A 150 18.31 2.22 -4.08
C LYS A 150 18.90 0.81 -4.11
N ASP A 151 18.08 -0.19 -4.39
CA ASP A 151 18.52 -1.58 -4.52
C ASP A 151 18.95 -1.85 -5.96
N LYS A 152 20.24 -2.14 -6.13
CA LYS A 152 20.88 -2.44 -7.42
C LYS A 152 20.19 -3.58 -8.19
N ASN A 153 19.54 -4.50 -7.49
CA ASN A 153 18.85 -5.63 -8.11
C ASN A 153 17.47 -5.25 -8.67
N THR A 154 16.84 -4.20 -8.16
CA THR A 154 15.45 -3.84 -8.52
C THR A 154 15.34 -2.52 -9.26
N SER A 155 16.30 -1.61 -9.09
CA SER A 155 16.27 -0.26 -9.68
C SER A 155 16.05 -0.25 -11.19
N GLY A 156 16.81 -1.06 -11.95
CA GLY A 156 16.65 -1.16 -13.39
C GLY A 156 15.29 -1.67 -13.83
N GLN A 157 14.67 -2.57 -13.04
CA GLN A 157 13.32 -3.07 -13.34
C GLN A 157 12.26 -2.00 -13.07
N ILE A 158 12.42 -1.24 -11.99
CA ILE A 158 11.51 -0.14 -11.66
C ILE A 158 11.55 0.95 -12.72
N ILE A 159 12.75 1.40 -13.11
CA ILE A 159 12.94 2.41 -14.17
C ILE A 159 12.29 1.94 -15.48
N ARG A 160 12.55 0.70 -15.87
CA ARG A 160 11.95 0.11 -17.07
C ARG A 160 10.42 0.14 -17.02
N LEU A 161 9.82 -0.31 -15.90
CA LEU A 161 8.38 -0.40 -15.75
C LEU A 161 7.70 0.98 -15.66
N VAL A 162 8.33 1.94 -14.98
CA VAL A 162 7.88 3.35 -14.94
C VAL A 162 7.79 3.91 -16.35
N ASN A 163 8.78 3.64 -17.21
CA ASN A 163 8.78 4.14 -18.58
C ASN A 163 7.86 3.35 -19.53
N GLN A 164 7.51 2.10 -19.17
CA GLN A 164 6.61 1.26 -19.97
C GLN A 164 5.12 1.44 -19.64
N CYS A 165 4.74 1.95 -18.47
CA CYS A 165 3.33 2.20 -18.20
C CYS A 165 2.81 3.37 -19.06
N ASP A 166 1.55 3.29 -19.47
CA ASP A 166 0.93 4.36 -20.25
C ASP A 166 0.80 5.63 -19.40
N HIS A 167 0.32 5.47 -18.17
CA HIS A 167 0.26 6.54 -17.19
C HIS A 167 0.86 6.11 -15.86
N LEU A 168 1.47 7.06 -15.15
CA LEU A 168 2.00 6.88 -13.80
C LEU A 168 1.31 7.86 -12.85
N VAL A 169 0.69 7.31 -11.81
CA VAL A 169 0.12 8.09 -10.72
C VAL A 169 1.08 8.08 -9.54
N THR A 170 1.38 9.25 -9.02
CA THR A 170 2.21 9.44 -7.82
C THR A 170 1.38 10.07 -6.71
N VAL A 171 1.49 9.53 -5.50
CA VAL A 171 0.65 9.95 -4.36
C VAL A 171 1.22 11.17 -3.61
N SER A 172 2.27 11.79 -4.11
CA SER A 172 2.83 13.04 -3.57
C SER A 172 3.68 13.78 -4.57
N SER A 173 3.85 15.10 -4.35
CA SER A 173 4.71 15.97 -5.18
C SER A 173 6.16 15.51 -5.21
N ARG A 174 6.67 14.98 -4.08
CA ARG A 174 8.03 14.41 -4.01
C ARG A 174 8.21 13.21 -4.95
N LEU A 175 7.26 12.29 -4.95
CA LEU A 175 7.31 11.12 -5.86
C LEU A 175 7.12 11.55 -7.32
N HIS A 176 6.34 12.60 -7.54
CA HIS A 176 6.15 13.19 -8.87
C HIS A 176 7.48 13.74 -9.43
N SER A 177 8.25 14.47 -8.64
CA SER A 177 9.57 14.96 -9.04
C SER A 177 10.52 13.82 -9.38
N ILE A 178 10.59 12.78 -8.55
CA ILE A 178 11.41 11.59 -8.83
C ILE A 178 10.97 10.92 -10.15
N ALA A 179 9.67 10.78 -10.41
CA ALA A 179 9.18 10.18 -11.64
C ALA A 179 9.60 10.96 -12.89
N LYS A 180 9.62 12.30 -12.82
CA LYS A 180 10.16 13.18 -13.89
C LYS A 180 11.65 12.93 -14.13
N GLU A 181 12.44 12.84 -13.07
CA GLU A 181 13.87 12.54 -13.13
C GLU A 181 14.16 11.17 -13.77
N LEU A 182 13.23 10.20 -13.60
CA LEU A 182 13.30 8.89 -14.24
C LEU A 182 12.87 8.91 -15.73
N GLY A 183 12.54 10.06 -16.28
CA GLY A 183 12.20 10.23 -17.70
C GLY A 183 10.72 10.09 -18.03
N LYS A 184 9.81 10.04 -17.02
CA LYS A 184 8.37 10.00 -17.29
C LYS A 184 7.88 11.35 -17.83
N THR A 185 7.19 11.32 -18.98
CA THR A 185 6.68 12.55 -19.63
C THR A 185 5.55 13.18 -18.83
N ALA A 186 5.43 14.51 -18.87
CA ALA A 186 4.40 15.23 -18.14
C ALA A 186 2.97 14.83 -18.54
N SER A 187 2.75 14.49 -19.81
CA SER A 187 1.43 14.05 -20.32
C SER A 187 0.97 12.69 -19.76
N SER A 188 1.90 11.86 -19.30
CA SER A 188 1.62 10.54 -18.76
C SER A 188 1.84 10.44 -17.24
N LEU A 189 2.07 11.57 -16.57
CA LEU A 189 2.37 11.63 -15.13
C LEU A 189 1.27 12.41 -14.39
N ILE A 190 0.62 11.74 -13.45
CA ILE A 190 -0.48 12.29 -12.67
C ILE A 190 -0.07 12.33 -11.19
N SER A 191 -0.30 13.44 -10.51
CA SER A 191 -0.18 13.52 -9.06
C SER A 191 -1.57 13.46 -8.43
N CYS A 192 -1.80 12.47 -7.57
CA CYS A 192 -3.06 12.28 -6.90
C CYS A 192 -2.81 11.72 -5.49
N HIS A 193 -3.28 12.42 -4.47
CA HIS A 193 -3.22 11.91 -3.10
C HIS A 193 -4.13 10.69 -2.93
N THR A 194 -3.75 9.79 -2.04
CA THR A 194 -4.61 8.64 -1.73
C THR A 194 -5.90 9.12 -1.08
N ALA A 195 -7.03 8.69 -1.63
CA ALA A 195 -8.34 9.04 -1.10
C ALA A 195 -8.58 8.47 0.31
N VAL A 196 -9.31 9.23 1.10
CA VAL A 196 -9.85 8.82 2.41
C VAL A 196 -11.37 8.79 2.28
N GLU A 197 -12.03 7.86 2.97
CA GLU A 197 -13.49 7.76 2.95
C GLU A 197 -14.12 9.05 3.53
N ASP A 198 -15.16 9.60 2.88
CA ASP A 198 -15.84 10.83 3.29
C ASP A 198 -16.35 10.77 4.73
N GLU A 199 -16.78 9.59 5.19
CA GLU A 199 -17.20 9.38 6.58
C GLU A 199 -16.13 9.81 7.60
N TRP A 200 -14.86 9.71 7.24
CA TRP A 200 -13.74 10.10 8.09
C TRP A 200 -13.53 11.62 8.13
N LEU A 201 -13.89 12.29 7.03
CA LEU A 201 -13.77 13.74 6.91
C LEU A 201 -14.93 14.48 7.57
N THR A 202 -16.12 13.85 7.61
CA THR A 202 -17.37 14.49 8.05
C THR A 202 -17.65 14.33 9.55
N LYS A 203 -17.00 13.42 10.26
CA LYS A 203 -17.16 13.30 11.71
C LYS A 203 -16.52 14.50 12.41
N PRO A 204 -17.32 15.44 12.98
CA PRO A 204 -16.75 16.59 13.63
C PRO A 204 -15.93 16.16 14.83
N LYS A 205 -14.67 16.52 14.84
CA LYS A 205 -13.84 16.38 16.02
C LYS A 205 -14.35 17.39 17.05
N LYS A 206 -15.02 16.95 18.08
CA LYS A 206 -15.29 17.78 19.24
C LYS A 206 -13.98 18.01 20.00
N TRP A 207 -13.13 18.89 19.47
CA TRP A 207 -12.04 19.40 20.27
C TRP A 207 -12.63 20.21 21.41
N GLN A 208 -12.51 19.72 22.65
CA GLN A 208 -13.14 20.32 23.83
C GLN A 208 -12.28 21.43 24.46
N GLY A 209 -11.21 21.85 23.79
CA GLY A 209 -10.44 23.03 24.23
C GLY A 209 -9.74 22.92 25.58
N ARG A 210 -9.71 21.73 26.18
CA ARG A 210 -9.17 21.53 27.52
C ARG A 210 -7.81 20.83 27.45
N TRP A 211 -6.79 21.57 27.17
CA TRP A 211 -5.46 21.20 27.62
C TRP A 211 -5.49 21.24 29.16
N ARG A 212 -5.93 20.16 29.79
CA ARG A 212 -5.67 20.01 31.22
C ARG A 212 -4.16 19.86 31.34
N LYS A 213 -3.51 20.84 31.96
CA LYS A 213 -2.05 20.96 32.12
C LYS A 213 -1.34 19.76 32.80
N SER A 214 -2.02 18.64 33.02
CA SER A 214 -1.48 17.50 33.73
C SER A 214 -1.47 16.20 32.96
N LYS A 215 -2.27 16.02 31.89
CA LYS A 215 -2.36 14.74 31.18
C LYS A 215 -2.48 14.94 29.67
N LEU A 216 -1.68 14.18 28.91
CA LEU A 216 -1.66 14.20 27.45
C LEU A 216 -1.66 12.74 26.93
N ASP A 217 -2.75 12.35 26.26
CA ASP A 217 -2.86 11.05 25.62
C ASP A 217 -2.44 11.17 24.14
N ILE A 218 -1.25 10.66 23.81
CA ILE A 218 -0.65 10.71 22.48
C ILE A 218 -0.90 9.40 21.75
N LEU A 219 -1.43 9.47 20.53
CA LEU A 219 -1.53 8.34 19.64
C LEU A 219 -0.32 8.30 18.71
N PHE A 220 0.40 7.17 18.71
CA PHE A 220 1.36 6.81 17.68
C PHE A 220 0.70 5.80 16.72
N PRO A 221 0.20 6.24 15.56
CA PRO A 221 -0.73 5.45 14.73
C PRO A 221 -0.02 4.43 13.82
N ALA A 222 1.03 3.78 14.33
CA ALA A 222 1.82 2.84 13.55
C ALA A 222 2.36 1.67 14.39
N ASP A 223 2.79 0.59 13.73
CA ASP A 223 3.51 -0.52 14.39
C ASP A 223 4.90 -0.03 14.84
N PRO A 224 5.21 -0.05 16.16
CA PRO A 224 6.48 0.45 16.69
C PRO A 224 7.72 -0.32 16.20
N ARG A 225 7.55 -1.54 15.67
CA ARG A 225 8.64 -2.35 15.10
C ARG A 225 9.07 -1.87 13.72
N ARG A 226 8.29 -1.03 13.06
CA ARG A 226 8.62 -0.45 11.77
C ARG A 226 9.62 0.68 11.95
N ARG A 227 10.89 0.41 11.65
CA ARG A 227 12.03 1.36 11.84
C ARG A 227 11.80 2.70 11.13
N GLU A 228 11.16 2.70 9.96
CA GLU A 228 10.84 3.91 9.20
C GLU A 228 9.81 4.81 9.90
N LYS A 229 9.00 4.27 10.81
CA LYS A 229 8.03 5.03 11.61
C LYS A 229 8.66 5.72 12.82
N ASN A 230 9.89 5.34 13.17
CA ASN A 230 10.71 6.01 14.17
C ASN A 230 10.00 6.18 15.53
N HIS A 231 9.48 5.08 16.06
CA HIS A 231 8.84 5.04 17.39
C HIS A 231 9.75 5.57 18.52
N PHE A 232 11.06 5.41 18.37
CA PHE A 232 12.02 5.92 19.34
C PHE A 232 11.88 7.44 19.53
N LEU A 233 11.73 8.21 18.45
CA LEU A 233 11.51 9.66 18.55
C LEU A 233 10.18 10.00 19.23
N ALA A 234 9.14 9.18 19.05
CA ALA A 234 7.87 9.39 19.76
C ALA A 234 8.05 9.20 21.28
N LEU A 235 8.81 8.17 21.70
CA LEU A 235 9.14 7.96 23.13
C LEU A 235 9.96 9.11 23.70
N GLN A 236 10.99 9.56 23.00
CA GLN A 236 11.79 10.73 23.42
C GLN A 236 10.95 12.00 23.54
N THR A 237 9.98 12.19 22.63
CA THR A 237 9.04 13.32 22.71
C THR A 237 8.17 13.23 23.98
N GLY A 238 7.71 12.04 24.32
CA GLY A 238 6.95 11.80 25.57
C GLY A 238 7.80 12.12 26.80
N GLU A 239 9.01 11.60 26.87
CA GLU A 239 9.96 11.83 27.96
C GLU A 239 10.29 13.32 28.15
N GLU A 240 10.51 14.04 27.05
CA GLU A 240 10.74 15.48 27.11
C GLU A 240 9.51 16.27 27.62
N LEU A 241 8.30 15.84 27.26
CA LEU A 241 7.08 16.43 27.80
C LEU A 241 6.91 16.13 29.30
N GLU A 242 7.26 14.93 29.75
CA GLU A 242 7.26 14.57 31.18
C GLU A 242 8.26 15.43 31.97
N ASN A 243 9.43 15.68 31.44
CA ASN A 243 10.44 16.58 32.02
C ASN A 243 9.92 18.03 32.15
N ARG A 244 8.94 18.39 31.31
CA ARG A 244 8.27 19.71 31.36
C ARG A 244 7.02 19.70 32.24
N GLY A 245 6.78 18.64 32.99
CA GLY A 245 5.69 18.54 33.96
C GLY A 245 4.36 18.04 33.42
N TRP A 246 4.35 17.40 32.22
CA TRP A 246 3.18 16.72 31.68
C TRP A 246 3.12 15.27 32.17
N ILE A 247 1.92 14.73 32.32
CA ILE A 247 1.71 13.29 32.46
C ILE A 247 1.37 12.77 31.05
N VAL A 248 2.25 11.93 30.47
CA VAL A 248 2.14 11.50 29.09
C VAL A 248 1.80 10.03 29.00
N GLY A 249 0.74 9.70 28.23
CA GLY A 249 0.45 8.34 27.79
C GLY A 249 0.67 8.20 26.28
N ILE A 250 1.49 7.23 25.83
CA ILE A 250 1.67 6.95 24.40
C ILE A 250 1.01 5.63 24.06
N THR A 251 -0.04 5.69 23.24
CA THR A 251 -0.72 4.53 22.68
C THR A 251 -0.17 4.19 21.30
N THR A 252 0.24 2.94 21.09
CA THR A 252 0.70 2.45 19.78
C THR A 252 -0.34 1.54 19.14
N LEU A 253 -0.43 1.56 17.80
CA LEU A 253 -1.31 0.69 17.05
C LEU A 253 -0.50 -0.33 16.24
N ARG A 254 -0.91 -1.59 16.33
CA ARG A 254 -0.27 -2.68 15.61
C ARG A 254 -1.32 -3.54 14.93
N GLN A 255 -1.33 -3.53 13.59
CA GLN A 255 -2.21 -4.39 12.77
C GLN A 255 -3.69 -4.33 13.19
N GLN A 256 -4.14 -3.14 13.59
CA GLN A 256 -5.53 -2.93 13.99
C GLN A 256 -6.42 -2.71 12.76
N PRO A 257 -7.67 -3.13 12.80
CA PRO A 257 -8.69 -2.72 11.86
C PRO A 257 -8.79 -1.19 11.80
N ARG A 258 -9.16 -0.64 10.64
CA ARG A 258 -9.23 0.80 10.41
C ARG A 258 -10.20 1.50 11.36
N THR A 259 -11.32 0.86 11.68
CA THR A 259 -12.29 1.36 12.67
C THR A 259 -11.66 1.61 14.04
N ILE A 260 -10.83 0.68 14.51
CA ILE A 260 -10.12 0.83 15.79
C ILE A 260 -9.09 1.98 15.71
N VAL A 261 -8.39 2.12 14.58
CA VAL A 261 -7.48 3.26 14.38
C VAL A 261 -8.24 4.57 14.48
N TRP A 262 -9.40 4.65 13.82
CA TRP A 262 -10.28 5.81 13.85
C TRP A 262 -10.78 6.14 15.25
N ASP A 263 -11.31 5.14 15.98
CA ASP A 263 -11.80 5.34 17.35
C ASP A 263 -10.69 5.87 18.27
N ARG A 264 -9.46 5.36 18.10
CA ARG A 264 -8.30 5.85 18.87
C ARG A 264 -7.89 7.27 18.51
N MET A 265 -7.98 7.65 17.23
CA MET A 265 -7.74 9.02 16.79
C MET A 265 -8.76 10.01 17.37
N LEU A 266 -10.03 9.59 17.51
CA LEU A 266 -11.09 10.44 18.06
C LEU A 266 -10.91 10.75 19.56
N VAL A 267 -10.30 9.83 20.31
CA VAL A 267 -10.13 9.97 21.77
C VAL A 267 -8.76 10.50 22.19
N ALA A 268 -7.75 10.42 21.33
CA ALA A 268 -6.42 10.93 21.61
C ALA A 268 -6.40 12.47 21.60
N ASP A 269 -5.60 13.06 22.49
CA ASP A 269 -5.36 14.52 22.50
C ASP A 269 -4.50 14.94 21.31
N LEU A 270 -3.55 14.08 20.91
CA LEU A 270 -2.58 14.33 19.85
C LEU A 270 -2.26 13.05 19.07
N THR A 271 -2.20 13.15 17.75
CA THR A 271 -1.61 12.12 16.88
C THR A 271 -0.18 12.52 16.52
N LEU A 272 0.80 11.68 16.85
CA LEU A 272 2.21 11.97 16.62
C LEU A 272 2.78 11.13 15.47
N ILE A 273 3.21 11.78 14.41
CA ILE A 273 3.83 11.16 13.23
C ILE A 273 5.32 11.50 13.21
N THR A 274 6.17 10.56 13.60
CA THR A 274 7.63 10.71 13.68
C THR A 274 8.37 10.02 12.54
N SER A 275 7.67 9.63 11.51
CA SER A 275 8.22 8.84 10.41
C SER A 275 9.38 9.54 9.71
N LYS A 276 10.47 8.81 9.47
CA LYS A 276 11.62 9.29 8.67
C LYS A 276 11.27 9.50 7.20
N ARG A 277 10.21 8.85 6.73
CA ARG A 277 9.71 8.93 5.34
C ARG A 277 8.20 8.77 5.35
N GLU A 278 7.52 9.69 4.68
CA GLU A 278 6.10 9.60 4.39
C GLU A 278 5.83 10.06 2.94
N SER A 279 4.78 9.49 2.36
CA SER A 279 4.31 9.84 1.02
C SER A 279 2.86 10.36 1.05
N GLY A 280 2.46 10.94 2.18
CA GLY A 280 1.09 11.30 2.53
C GLY A 280 0.52 10.26 3.50
N PRO A 281 0.71 10.45 4.82
CA PRO A 281 0.15 9.52 5.81
C PRO A 281 -1.37 9.68 5.86
N LEU A 282 -2.10 8.56 5.68
CA LEU A 282 -3.59 8.54 5.73
C LEU A 282 -4.17 8.88 7.11
N VAL A 283 -3.30 9.00 8.11
CA VAL A 283 -3.64 9.30 9.51
C VAL A 283 -3.26 10.74 9.91
N ALA A 284 -2.89 11.57 8.95
CA ALA A 284 -2.52 12.98 9.20
C ALA A 284 -3.69 13.93 9.02
#